data_de0ded6a16bd0d31546ec585245b6c6c
#
_entry.id   de0ded6a16bd0d31546ec585245b6c6c
#
_cell.length_a   1.000
_cell.length_b   1.000
_cell.length_c   1.000
_cell.angle_alpha   90.00
_cell.angle_beta   90.00
_cell.angle_gamma   90.00
#
_symmetry.space_group_name_H-M   'P 1'
#
loop_
_entity.id
_entity.type
_entity.pdbx_description
1 polymer ?
#
loop_
_entity_poly.entity_id
_entity_poly.type
_entity_poly.pdbx_seq_one_letter_code
_entity_poly.pdbx_strand_id
1 'polypeptide(L)'
;EYDDYYVNQLTELLTNYGDIFVIWLDGACGEGSNGKKQIYDWKRYYEVMRKLQPDAVISISGPDIRWCGNEAGQVRPSEWSVVAADMTDPAITAQLSQQEDNEEFRNRPLDETQTDLGSRECLRSEKNLAYYPAETDVSIRPGWFYHEEEDDKVRSFENLKEIYLSSVGGNTTLLLNLPPMKNGKLHPTDVQNVKLLGEFIKDTFNDNLADIAELQTIPEKDIHGNSGDVLRTDHYDRVFENAAGNRELTIQMRWKEKNMLSYLVLKEAIPYSQRVEKFSVWYAAAEGKKEKLT
;
A
#
# COMPACT_ATOMS: atom_id res chain seq x y z
N GLU A 1 -32.00 13.88 2.09
CA GLU A 1 -31.52 15.26 2.36
C GLU A 1 -29.99 15.30 2.49
N TYR A 2 -29.38 14.48 3.38
CA TYR A 2 -27.91 14.43 3.51
C TYR A 2 -27.25 13.93 2.22
N ASP A 3 -27.73 12.84 1.65
CA ASP A 3 -27.18 12.26 0.43
C ASP A 3 -27.31 13.22 -0.76
N ASP A 4 -28.38 14.02 -0.84
CA ASP A 4 -28.55 15.03 -1.88
C ASP A 4 -27.54 16.17 -1.72
N TYR A 5 -27.33 16.63 -0.48
CA TYR A 5 -26.33 17.63 -0.18
C TYR A 5 -24.92 17.15 -0.53
N TYR A 6 -24.57 15.93 -0.10
CA TYR A 6 -23.28 15.33 -0.36
C TYR A 6 -23.01 15.13 -1.86
N VAL A 7 -23.99 14.62 -2.60
CA VAL A 7 -23.90 14.48 -4.07
C VAL A 7 -23.70 15.82 -4.76
N ASN A 8 -24.34 16.89 -4.29
CA ASN A 8 -24.13 18.22 -4.84
C ASN A 8 -22.69 18.71 -4.60
N GLN A 9 -22.15 18.51 -3.39
CA GLN A 9 -20.76 18.84 -3.09
C GLN A 9 -19.79 18.01 -3.93
N LEU A 10 -20.01 16.71 -4.04
CA LEU A 10 -19.19 15.83 -4.90
C LEU A 10 -19.24 16.33 -6.35
N THR A 11 -20.41 16.68 -6.86
CA THR A 11 -20.56 17.17 -8.24
C THR A 11 -19.75 18.44 -8.45
N GLU A 12 -19.80 19.38 -7.51
CA GLU A 12 -19.02 20.61 -7.57
C GLU A 12 -17.52 20.35 -7.58
N LEU A 13 -17.04 19.52 -6.63
CA LEU A 13 -15.62 19.18 -6.50
C LEU A 13 -15.09 18.42 -7.72
N LEU A 14 -15.87 17.48 -8.25
CA LEU A 14 -15.44 16.61 -9.33
C LEU A 14 -15.59 17.22 -10.73
N THR A 15 -16.17 18.43 -10.85
CA THR A 15 -16.35 19.11 -12.14
C THR A 15 -15.53 20.39 -12.28
N ASN A 16 -15.21 21.08 -11.18
CA ASN A 16 -14.69 22.45 -11.26
C ASN A 16 -13.17 22.58 -11.10
N TYR A 17 -12.47 21.49 -10.76
CA TYR A 17 -11.05 21.54 -10.35
C TYR A 17 -10.10 20.68 -11.20
N GLY A 18 -10.58 20.20 -12.36
CA GLY A 18 -9.78 19.36 -13.26
C GLY A 18 -9.77 17.89 -12.88
N ASP A 19 -8.77 17.16 -13.40
CA ASP A 19 -8.65 15.72 -13.21
C ASP A 19 -8.23 15.40 -11.78
N ILE A 20 -8.92 14.43 -11.16
CA ILE A 20 -8.69 13.98 -9.79
C ILE A 20 -8.12 12.57 -9.84
N PHE A 21 -7.00 12.36 -9.16
CA PHE A 21 -6.33 11.05 -9.11
C PHE A 21 -6.95 10.13 -8.07
N VAL A 22 -7.23 10.63 -6.86
CA VAL A 22 -7.80 9.83 -5.75
C VAL A 22 -8.98 10.57 -5.13
N ILE A 23 -10.06 9.83 -4.90
CA ILE A 23 -11.20 10.25 -4.08
C ILE A 23 -11.17 9.38 -2.82
N TRP A 24 -10.81 10.00 -1.69
CA TRP A 24 -10.69 9.32 -0.42
C TRP A 24 -11.96 9.50 0.41
N LEU A 25 -12.61 8.40 0.77
CA LEU A 25 -13.87 8.39 1.50
C LEU A 25 -13.68 7.83 2.90
N ASP A 26 -13.81 8.69 3.90
CA ASP A 26 -13.94 8.25 5.27
C ASP A 26 -15.35 7.69 5.49
N GLY A 27 -15.44 6.39 5.71
CA GLY A 27 -16.72 5.71 5.94
C GLY A 27 -17.16 5.67 7.39
N ALA A 28 -16.43 6.32 8.28
CA ALA A 28 -16.75 6.35 9.69
C ALA A 28 -18.12 6.98 9.94
N CYS A 29 -18.99 6.26 10.60
CA CYS A 29 -20.36 6.66 10.86
C CYS A 29 -20.73 6.23 12.26
N GLY A 30 -20.20 6.97 13.25
CA GLY A 30 -20.50 6.76 14.66
C GLY A 30 -21.99 6.90 14.98
N GLU A 31 -22.48 6.10 15.91
CA GLU A 31 -23.79 6.36 16.51
C GLU A 31 -23.69 7.61 17.40
N GLY A 32 -24.57 8.58 17.16
CA GLY A 32 -24.73 9.67 18.09
C GLY A 32 -25.30 9.20 19.45
N SER A 33 -25.18 10.03 20.48
CA SER A 33 -25.73 9.74 21.81
C SER A 33 -27.26 9.44 21.81
N ASN A 34 -27.93 9.74 20.72
CA ASN A 34 -29.36 9.47 20.47
C ASN A 34 -29.62 8.12 19.76
N GLY A 35 -28.58 7.30 19.54
CA GLY A 35 -28.65 6.01 18.85
C GLY A 35 -28.90 6.13 17.33
N LYS A 36 -28.81 7.32 16.75
CA LYS A 36 -29.00 7.53 15.31
C LYS A 36 -27.68 7.31 14.58
N LYS A 37 -27.75 6.51 13.52
CA LYS A 37 -26.65 6.19 12.61
C LYS A 37 -26.94 6.79 11.22
N GLN A 38 -25.95 7.40 10.60
CA GLN A 38 -26.05 7.83 9.22
C GLN A 38 -26.03 6.59 8.30
N ILE A 39 -26.97 6.54 7.36
CA ILE A 39 -26.98 5.55 6.28
C ILE A 39 -26.56 6.27 5.03
N TYR A 40 -25.48 5.81 4.41
CA TYR A 40 -24.93 6.42 3.20
C TYR A 40 -25.45 5.71 1.95
N ASP A 41 -25.80 6.46 0.92
CA ASP A 41 -26.15 5.94 -0.41
C ASP A 41 -24.86 5.73 -1.25
N TRP A 42 -24.03 4.76 -0.84
CA TRP A 42 -22.75 4.43 -1.50
C TRP A 42 -22.89 4.22 -3.00
N LYS A 43 -23.94 3.53 -3.43
CA LYS A 43 -24.20 3.28 -4.84
C LYS A 43 -24.29 4.57 -5.63
N ARG A 44 -25.11 5.51 -5.18
CA ARG A 44 -25.29 6.81 -5.81
C ARG A 44 -24.00 7.62 -5.80
N TYR A 45 -23.22 7.56 -4.72
CA TYR A 45 -21.95 8.26 -4.64
C TYR A 45 -20.96 7.72 -5.68
N TYR A 46 -20.78 6.41 -5.78
CA TYR A 46 -19.89 5.80 -6.78
C TYR A 46 -20.34 6.08 -8.21
N GLU A 47 -21.64 6.06 -8.51
CA GLU A 47 -22.17 6.41 -9.82
C GLU A 47 -21.79 7.85 -10.24
N VAL A 48 -21.89 8.80 -9.32
CA VAL A 48 -21.48 10.20 -9.56
C VAL A 48 -19.98 10.31 -9.77
N MET A 49 -19.18 9.69 -8.91
CA MET A 49 -17.70 9.70 -8.99
C MET A 49 -17.22 9.10 -10.31
N ARG A 50 -17.69 7.91 -10.67
CA ARG A 50 -17.32 7.24 -11.93
C ARG A 50 -17.76 8.01 -13.17
N LYS A 51 -18.89 8.67 -13.10
CA LYS A 51 -19.38 9.49 -14.22
C LYS A 51 -18.54 10.74 -14.45
N LEU A 52 -18.11 11.42 -13.37
CA LEU A 52 -17.43 12.72 -13.45
C LEU A 52 -15.90 12.55 -13.51
N GLN A 53 -15.35 11.53 -12.87
CA GLN A 53 -13.92 11.24 -12.80
C GLN A 53 -13.71 9.72 -13.01
N PRO A 54 -13.86 9.22 -14.25
CA PRO A 54 -13.83 7.77 -14.52
C PRO A 54 -12.50 7.09 -14.18
N ASP A 55 -11.40 7.85 -14.26
CA ASP A 55 -10.04 7.34 -14.01
C ASP A 55 -9.58 7.53 -12.55
N ALA A 56 -10.38 8.22 -11.72
CA ALA A 56 -10.05 8.42 -10.33
C ALA A 56 -10.19 7.11 -9.53
N VAL A 57 -9.21 6.87 -8.65
CA VAL A 57 -9.25 5.78 -7.68
C VAL A 57 -10.12 6.17 -6.49
N ILE A 58 -11.07 5.32 -6.11
CA ILE A 58 -11.93 5.53 -4.93
C ILE A 58 -11.40 4.68 -3.79
N SER A 59 -10.86 5.35 -2.75
CA SER A 59 -10.10 4.74 -1.67
C SER A 59 -10.90 4.65 -0.36
N ILE A 60 -10.56 3.70 0.48
CA ILE A 60 -11.02 3.36 1.82
C ILE A 60 -12.47 2.83 1.83
N SER A 61 -13.49 3.69 1.91
CA SER A 61 -14.88 3.25 1.72
C SER A 61 -15.26 3.25 0.24
N GLY A 62 -14.35 2.76 -0.60
CA GLY A 62 -14.48 2.70 -2.04
C GLY A 62 -14.13 1.32 -2.57
N PRO A 63 -14.49 1.05 -3.83
CA PRO A 63 -14.30 -0.28 -4.42
C PRO A 63 -12.89 -0.56 -4.94
N ASP A 64 -11.95 0.42 -4.91
CA ASP A 64 -10.67 0.28 -5.61
C ASP A 64 -9.50 0.03 -4.68
N ILE A 65 -9.47 0.66 -3.51
CA ILE A 65 -8.39 0.51 -2.52
C ILE A 65 -9.00 0.33 -1.14
N ARG A 66 -8.58 -0.71 -0.43
CA ARG A 66 -9.04 -1.01 0.91
C ARG A 66 -8.16 -0.37 1.98
N TRP A 67 -8.73 -0.14 3.13
CA TRP A 67 -8.00 0.16 4.34
C TRP A 67 -7.26 -1.07 4.86
N CYS A 68 -6.01 -0.91 5.32
CA CYS A 68 -5.22 -2.04 5.85
C CYS A 68 -5.74 -2.55 7.21
N GLY A 69 -6.57 -1.78 7.91
CA GLY A 69 -7.25 -2.20 9.13
C GLY A 69 -6.70 -1.59 10.43
N ASN A 70 -5.75 -0.67 10.37
CA ASN A 70 -5.23 0.08 11.53
C ASN A 70 -4.64 1.42 11.11
N GLU A 71 -4.46 2.32 12.08
CA GLU A 71 -3.82 3.62 11.90
C GLU A 71 -2.41 3.69 12.53
N ALA A 72 -1.86 2.55 12.92
CA ALA A 72 -0.55 2.44 13.54
C ALA A 72 0.61 2.35 12.54
N GLY A 73 0.31 2.26 11.24
CA GLY A 73 1.30 2.03 10.20
C GLY A 73 1.76 0.56 10.10
N GLN A 74 0.98 -0.38 10.63
CA GLN A 74 1.27 -1.81 10.59
C GLN A 74 0.64 -2.44 9.34
N VAL A 75 1.34 -3.41 8.78
CA VAL A 75 0.88 -4.20 7.65
C VAL A 75 1.03 -5.70 7.93
N ARG A 76 0.28 -6.51 7.23
CA ARG A 76 0.45 -7.97 7.27
C ARG A 76 1.77 -8.37 6.60
N PRO A 77 2.32 -9.53 6.92
CA PRO A 77 3.51 -10.05 6.24
C PRO A 77 3.34 -10.14 4.73
N SER A 78 2.09 -10.29 4.25
CA SER A 78 1.72 -10.19 2.85
C SER A 78 0.40 -9.46 2.73
N GLU A 79 0.45 -8.23 2.23
CA GLU A 79 -0.76 -7.48 1.88
C GLU A 79 -1.18 -7.86 0.46
N TRP A 80 -2.08 -8.82 0.40
CA TRP A 80 -2.61 -9.33 -0.86
C TRP A 80 -3.43 -8.27 -1.59
N SER A 81 -3.24 -8.19 -2.91
CA SER A 81 -4.05 -7.30 -3.77
C SER A 81 -5.29 -7.99 -4.33
N VAL A 82 -5.34 -9.32 -4.26
CA VAL A 82 -6.54 -10.10 -4.62
C VAL A 82 -7.09 -10.73 -3.36
N VAL A 83 -8.34 -10.43 -3.07
CA VAL A 83 -9.04 -10.83 -1.85
C VAL A 83 -10.47 -11.30 -2.16
N ALA A 84 -11.19 -11.81 -1.16
CA ALA A 84 -12.60 -12.13 -1.31
C ALA A 84 -13.41 -10.87 -1.71
N ALA A 85 -14.32 -11.00 -2.68
CA ALA A 85 -15.07 -9.86 -3.21
C ALA A 85 -15.95 -9.17 -2.17
N ASP A 86 -16.41 -9.90 -1.15
CA ASP A 86 -17.23 -9.34 -0.07
C ASP A 86 -16.48 -8.26 0.74
N MET A 87 -15.13 -8.26 0.70
CA MET A 87 -14.33 -7.20 1.34
C MET A 87 -14.50 -5.82 0.70
N THR A 88 -15.05 -5.73 -0.51
CA THR A 88 -15.34 -4.43 -1.15
C THR A 88 -16.64 -3.80 -0.67
N ASP A 89 -17.35 -4.43 0.28
CA ASP A 89 -18.57 -3.87 0.87
C ASP A 89 -18.21 -2.72 1.83
N PRO A 90 -18.66 -1.48 1.55
CA PRO A 90 -18.41 -0.34 2.42
C PRO A 90 -18.92 -0.51 3.86
N ALA A 91 -19.93 -1.35 4.07
CA ALA A 91 -20.45 -1.63 5.40
C ALA A 91 -19.42 -2.35 6.28
N ILE A 92 -18.56 -3.19 5.70
CA ILE A 92 -17.46 -3.86 6.41
C ILE A 92 -16.43 -2.83 6.87
N THR A 93 -15.99 -1.94 5.97
CA THR A 93 -15.07 -0.85 6.33
C THR A 93 -15.65 0.05 7.40
N ALA A 94 -16.92 0.46 7.25
CA ALA A 94 -17.61 1.28 8.24
C ALA A 94 -17.68 0.59 9.61
N GLN A 95 -17.92 -0.71 9.65
CA GLN A 95 -17.95 -1.48 10.91
C GLN A 95 -16.56 -1.56 11.57
N LEU A 96 -15.51 -1.74 10.80
CA LEU A 96 -14.15 -1.83 11.31
C LEU A 96 -13.60 -0.48 11.78
N SER A 97 -14.02 0.63 11.16
CA SER A 97 -13.59 1.99 11.50
C SER A 97 -14.43 2.66 12.60
N GLN A 98 -15.56 2.09 13.02
CA GLN A 98 -16.43 2.63 14.07
C GLN A 98 -15.89 2.34 15.48
N GLN A 99 -14.80 2.97 15.85
CA GLN A 99 -14.23 2.92 17.19
C GLN A 99 -13.98 4.35 17.68
N GLU A 100 -13.85 4.51 19.00
CA GLU A 100 -13.46 5.80 19.54
C GLU A 100 -12.05 6.15 19.04
N ASP A 101 -11.88 7.35 18.54
CA ASP A 101 -10.58 7.87 18.10
C ASP A 101 -9.72 8.19 19.33
N ASN A 102 -9.04 7.17 19.84
CA ASN A 102 -8.18 7.23 21.01
C ASN A 102 -6.82 6.56 20.72
N GLU A 103 -5.89 6.66 21.67
CA GLU A 103 -4.55 6.13 21.53
C GLU A 103 -4.53 4.59 21.33
N GLU A 104 -5.45 3.87 21.97
CA GLU A 104 -5.57 2.42 21.84
C GLU A 104 -5.97 2.04 20.39
N PHE A 105 -6.95 2.72 19.83
CA PHE A 105 -7.39 2.50 18.45
C PHE A 105 -6.26 2.80 17.45
N ARG A 106 -5.56 3.93 17.63
CA ARG A 106 -4.46 4.36 16.74
C ARG A 106 -3.25 3.44 16.77
N ASN A 107 -3.04 2.73 17.89
CA ASN A 107 -1.92 1.81 18.07
C ASN A 107 -2.36 0.35 18.06
N ARG A 108 -3.61 0.06 17.68
CA ARG A 108 -4.16 -1.29 17.67
C ARG A 108 -3.33 -2.22 16.76
N PRO A 109 -2.86 -3.36 17.28
CA PRO A 109 -2.23 -4.37 16.45
C PRO A 109 -3.27 -4.97 15.49
N LEU A 110 -2.79 -5.48 14.35
CA LEU A 110 -3.63 -6.28 13.47
C LEU A 110 -4.09 -7.54 14.21
N ASP A 111 -5.37 -7.85 14.09
CA ASP A 111 -5.96 -9.07 14.65
C ASP A 111 -5.31 -10.30 13.99
N GLU A 112 -4.94 -11.30 14.80
CA GLU A 112 -4.36 -12.56 14.32
C GLU A 112 -5.30 -13.29 13.34
N THR A 113 -6.62 -13.14 13.48
CA THR A 113 -7.61 -13.72 12.57
C THR A 113 -7.60 -13.07 11.18
N GLN A 114 -6.94 -11.91 11.04
CA GLN A 114 -6.84 -11.15 9.79
C GLN A 114 -5.44 -11.19 9.18
N THR A 115 -4.59 -12.11 9.57
CA THR A 115 -3.21 -12.21 9.09
C THR A 115 -3.10 -12.69 7.63
N ASP A 116 -4.13 -13.35 7.13
CA ASP A 116 -4.19 -13.85 5.75
C ASP A 116 -5.52 -13.47 5.09
N LEU A 117 -5.45 -12.67 4.04
CA LEU A 117 -6.61 -12.19 3.29
C LEU A 117 -6.68 -12.74 1.86
N GLY A 118 -5.60 -13.31 1.35
CA GLY A 118 -5.51 -13.57 -0.07
C GLY A 118 -4.64 -14.76 -0.47
N SER A 119 -4.16 -15.58 0.47
CA SER A 119 -3.48 -16.82 0.10
C SER A 119 -4.43 -17.78 -0.62
N ARG A 120 -3.88 -18.73 -1.35
CA ARG A 120 -4.69 -19.77 -2.01
C ARG A 120 -5.49 -20.61 -1.02
N GLU A 121 -5.00 -20.75 0.20
CA GLU A 121 -5.71 -21.47 1.26
C GLU A 121 -6.92 -20.67 1.74
N CYS A 122 -6.72 -19.39 2.03
CA CYS A 122 -7.75 -18.45 2.44
C CYS A 122 -8.86 -18.33 1.36
N LEU A 123 -8.47 -18.20 0.09
CA LEU A 123 -9.41 -17.98 -1.01
C LEU A 123 -10.00 -19.25 -1.62
N ARG A 124 -9.64 -20.44 -1.12
CA ARG A 124 -10.08 -21.73 -1.73
C ARG A 124 -11.58 -21.92 -1.80
N SER A 125 -12.31 -21.42 -0.80
CA SER A 125 -13.76 -21.52 -0.70
C SER A 125 -14.50 -20.34 -1.31
N GLU A 126 -13.78 -19.26 -1.64
CA GLU A 126 -14.37 -18.04 -2.15
C GLU A 126 -14.85 -18.21 -3.60
N LYS A 127 -16.06 -17.76 -3.87
CA LYS A 127 -16.66 -17.84 -5.22
C LYS A 127 -16.26 -16.67 -6.09
N ASN A 128 -16.14 -15.50 -5.49
CA ASN A 128 -15.86 -14.24 -6.17
C ASN A 128 -14.63 -13.59 -5.55
N LEU A 129 -13.74 -13.12 -6.40
CA LEU A 129 -12.53 -12.43 -6.02
C LEU A 129 -12.55 -11.00 -6.55
N ALA A 130 -11.92 -10.09 -5.82
CA ALA A 130 -11.74 -8.71 -6.22
C ALA A 130 -10.25 -8.32 -6.20
N TYR A 131 -9.84 -7.47 -7.14
CA TYR A 131 -8.58 -6.74 -7.06
C TYR A 131 -8.81 -5.55 -6.13
N TYR A 132 -8.24 -5.60 -4.95
CA TYR A 132 -8.50 -4.64 -3.88
C TYR A 132 -7.21 -4.41 -3.05
N PRO A 133 -6.23 -3.69 -3.63
CA PRO A 133 -4.97 -3.40 -2.96
C PRO A 133 -5.19 -2.55 -1.71
N ALA A 134 -4.22 -2.60 -0.78
CA ALA A 134 -4.31 -1.92 0.51
C ALA A 134 -3.70 -0.53 0.51
N GLU A 135 -4.27 0.35 1.34
CA GLU A 135 -3.66 1.58 1.81
C GLU A 135 -3.38 1.49 3.30
N THR A 136 -2.18 1.91 3.69
CA THR A 136 -1.77 2.12 5.07
C THR A 136 -1.80 3.59 5.35
N ASP A 137 -2.67 4.03 6.23
CA ASP A 137 -2.77 5.40 6.67
C ASP A 137 -2.22 5.56 8.08
N VAL A 138 -1.48 6.64 8.30
CA VAL A 138 -0.87 6.93 9.60
C VAL A 138 -0.60 8.43 9.73
N SER A 139 -0.77 8.95 10.92
CA SER A 139 -0.37 10.33 11.22
C SER A 139 1.05 10.40 11.75
N ILE A 140 1.78 11.47 11.38
CA ILE A 140 3.10 11.77 11.95
C ILE A 140 3.02 12.14 13.44
N ARG A 141 1.83 12.51 13.93
CA ARG A 141 1.52 12.89 15.30
C ARG A 141 0.57 11.88 15.95
N PRO A 142 0.39 11.91 17.29
CA PRO A 142 -0.59 11.03 17.96
C PRO A 142 -2.01 11.16 17.42
N GLY A 143 -2.39 12.36 16.93
CA GLY A 143 -3.71 12.64 16.36
C GLY A 143 -3.66 13.02 14.88
N TRP A 144 -4.85 13.11 14.25
CA TRP A 144 -5.03 13.54 12.87
C TRP A 144 -4.98 15.07 12.70
N PHE A 145 -5.11 15.82 13.79
CA PHE A 145 -5.07 17.27 13.82
C PHE A 145 -3.87 17.77 14.63
N TYR A 146 -3.45 19.01 14.39
CA TYR A 146 -2.35 19.62 15.11
C TYR A 146 -2.75 20.05 16.52
N HIS A 147 -1.97 19.62 17.51
CA HIS A 147 -2.01 20.06 18.89
C HIS A 147 -0.60 20.41 19.35
N GLU A 148 -0.42 21.63 19.93
CA GLU A 148 0.86 22.14 20.36
C GLU A 148 1.48 21.27 21.48
N GLU A 149 0.66 20.69 22.35
CA GLU A 149 1.05 19.78 23.43
C GLU A 149 1.58 18.42 22.93
N GLU A 150 1.56 18.18 21.62
CA GLU A 150 2.07 16.98 20.97
C GLU A 150 3.37 17.22 20.19
N ASP A 151 3.97 18.42 20.30
CA ASP A 151 5.18 18.78 19.53
C ASP A 151 6.40 17.92 19.88
N ASP A 152 6.43 17.34 21.08
CA ASP A 152 7.45 16.40 21.54
C ASP A 152 7.14 14.92 21.24
N LYS A 153 5.96 14.63 20.65
CA LYS A 153 5.47 13.28 20.34
C LYS A 153 5.46 12.97 18.86
N VAL A 154 6.07 13.80 18.06
CA VAL A 154 6.20 13.59 16.60
C VAL A 154 6.99 12.30 16.34
N ARG A 155 6.51 11.46 15.42
CA ARG A 155 7.22 10.23 15.02
C ARG A 155 8.62 10.55 14.55
N SER A 156 9.60 9.82 15.07
CA SER A 156 11.00 9.96 14.66
C SER A 156 11.22 9.51 13.21
N PHE A 157 12.33 9.95 12.63
CA PHE A 157 12.76 9.48 11.32
C PHE A 157 12.86 7.95 11.27
N GLU A 158 13.41 7.30 12.29
CA GLU A 158 13.57 5.85 12.37
C GLU A 158 12.23 5.15 12.30
N ASN A 159 11.22 5.64 13.06
CA ASN A 159 9.87 5.06 13.01
C ASN A 159 9.19 5.29 11.66
N LEU A 160 9.30 6.47 11.07
CA LEU A 160 8.77 6.73 9.72
C LEU A 160 9.43 5.86 8.65
N LYS A 161 10.74 5.62 8.76
CA LYS A 161 11.48 4.71 7.89
C LYS A 161 10.97 3.27 8.02
N GLU A 162 10.76 2.78 9.24
CA GLU A 162 10.19 1.45 9.49
C GLU A 162 8.80 1.31 8.87
N ILE A 163 7.94 2.32 9.08
CA ILE A 163 6.60 2.36 8.48
C ILE A 163 6.68 2.34 6.96
N TYR A 164 7.54 3.15 6.35
CA TYR A 164 7.72 3.15 4.90
C TYR A 164 8.18 1.80 4.37
N LEU A 165 9.20 1.21 4.97
CA LEU A 165 9.75 -0.08 4.53
C LEU A 165 8.75 -1.23 4.70
N SER A 166 7.96 -1.22 5.76
CA SER A 166 6.94 -2.25 5.98
C SER A 166 5.73 -2.04 5.07
N SER A 167 5.19 -0.82 4.95
CA SER A 167 3.99 -0.53 4.18
C SER A 167 4.24 -0.59 2.68
N VAL A 168 5.06 0.28 2.13
CA VAL A 168 5.39 0.31 0.69
C VAL A 168 6.13 -0.97 0.29
N GLY A 169 7.07 -1.44 1.11
CA GLY A 169 7.74 -2.71 0.91
C GLY A 169 6.83 -3.93 1.11
N GLY A 170 5.73 -3.77 1.82
CA GLY A 170 4.71 -4.79 2.07
C GLY A 170 3.55 -4.78 1.07
N ASN A 171 3.67 -4.06 -0.05
CA ASN A 171 2.65 -3.97 -1.10
C ASN A 171 1.42 -3.14 -0.71
N THR A 172 1.62 -2.01 -0.02
CA THR A 172 0.57 -1.03 0.26
C THR A 172 0.93 0.36 -0.26
N THR A 173 -0.06 1.20 -0.46
CA THR A 173 0.13 2.64 -0.57
C THR A 173 0.28 3.23 0.83
N LEU A 174 1.25 4.09 1.05
CA LEU A 174 1.38 4.83 2.31
C LEU A 174 0.75 6.22 2.20
N LEU A 175 -0.26 6.48 3.03
CA LEU A 175 -0.80 7.80 3.28
C LEU A 175 -0.26 8.30 4.62
N LEU A 176 0.60 9.33 4.59
CA LEU A 176 1.14 9.96 5.79
C LEU A 176 0.48 11.31 6.03
N ASN A 177 -0.29 11.41 7.09
CA ASN A 177 -0.90 12.67 7.50
C ASN A 177 0.11 13.62 8.17
N LEU A 178 0.11 14.87 7.71
CA LEU A 178 0.93 15.97 8.22
C LEU A 178 -0.01 17.12 8.62
N PRO A 179 -0.48 17.17 9.87
CA PRO A 179 -1.47 18.17 10.25
C PRO A 179 -0.87 19.59 10.32
N PRO A 180 -1.48 20.58 9.63
CA PRO A 180 -0.96 21.94 9.64
C PRO A 180 -1.28 22.65 10.96
N MET A 181 -0.36 23.51 11.41
CA MET A 181 -0.60 24.47 12.48
C MET A 181 -1.71 25.48 12.10
N LYS A 182 -2.23 26.22 13.08
CA LYS A 182 -3.29 27.25 12.87
C LYS A 182 -2.92 28.31 11.85
N ASN A 183 -1.63 28.55 11.58
CA ASN A 183 -1.14 29.49 10.57
C ASN A 183 -1.04 28.88 9.16
N GLY A 184 -1.48 27.64 8.97
CA GLY A 184 -1.45 26.91 7.69
C GLY A 184 -0.10 26.32 7.31
N LYS A 185 0.92 26.40 8.18
CA LYS A 185 2.25 25.80 7.94
C LYS A 185 2.40 24.51 8.71
N LEU A 186 3.26 23.62 8.24
CA LEU A 186 3.68 22.44 8.99
C LEU A 186 4.65 22.84 10.10
N HIS A 187 4.63 22.11 11.22
CA HIS A 187 5.59 22.32 12.30
C HIS A 187 7.02 21.96 11.85
N PRO A 188 8.07 22.70 12.29
CA PRO A 188 9.43 22.43 11.86
C PRO A 188 9.93 21.01 12.10
N THR A 189 9.55 20.37 13.20
CA THR A 189 9.92 18.97 13.51
C THR A 189 9.30 18.00 12.51
N ASP A 190 8.03 18.18 12.15
CA ASP A 190 7.35 17.37 11.15
C ASP A 190 8.05 17.47 9.78
N VAL A 191 8.36 18.72 9.38
CA VAL A 191 9.10 19.00 8.14
C VAL A 191 10.48 18.34 8.15
N GLN A 192 11.21 18.41 9.27
CA GLN A 192 12.53 17.81 9.40
C GLN A 192 12.47 16.28 9.23
N ASN A 193 11.56 15.60 9.93
CA ASN A 193 11.48 14.14 9.90
C ASN A 193 11.02 13.63 8.52
N VAL A 194 10.09 14.33 7.87
CA VAL A 194 9.66 13.98 6.50
C VAL A 194 10.77 14.23 5.47
N LYS A 195 11.56 15.29 5.63
CA LYS A 195 12.74 15.52 4.77
C LYS A 195 13.77 14.40 4.91
N LEU A 196 14.07 13.98 6.13
CA LEU A 196 14.99 12.85 6.38
C LEU A 196 14.47 11.56 5.75
N LEU A 197 13.15 11.30 5.83
CA LEU A 197 12.53 10.17 5.14
C LEU A 197 12.68 10.29 3.62
N GLY A 198 12.42 11.46 3.05
CA GLY A 198 12.56 11.70 1.61
C GLY A 198 14.00 11.55 1.12
N GLU A 199 14.98 12.03 1.89
CA GLU A 199 16.41 11.84 1.63
C GLU A 199 16.79 10.35 1.68
N PHE A 200 16.34 9.63 2.71
CA PHE A 200 16.56 8.19 2.82
C PHE A 200 16.00 7.43 1.61
N ILE A 201 14.77 7.72 1.20
CA ILE A 201 14.13 7.06 0.04
C ILE A 201 14.95 7.34 -1.23
N LYS A 202 15.30 8.59 -1.44
CA LYS A 202 16.07 9.01 -2.61
C LYS A 202 17.45 8.36 -2.66
N ASP A 203 18.20 8.44 -1.55
CA ASP A 203 19.58 7.95 -1.51
C ASP A 203 19.66 6.43 -1.54
N THR A 204 18.60 5.74 -1.08
CA THR A 204 18.54 4.27 -1.03
C THR A 204 18.06 3.65 -2.33
N PHE A 205 17.06 4.23 -2.98
CA PHE A 205 16.33 3.60 -4.10
C PHE A 205 16.53 4.31 -5.44
N ASN A 206 17.33 5.39 -5.50
CA ASN A 206 17.59 6.10 -6.75
C ASN A 206 18.45 5.28 -7.72
N ASP A 207 19.46 4.57 -7.22
CA ASP A 207 20.40 3.83 -8.01
C ASP A 207 20.09 2.32 -7.97
N ASN A 208 19.52 1.82 -9.07
CA ASN A 208 19.22 0.40 -9.22
C ASN A 208 20.47 -0.38 -9.66
N LEU A 209 21.11 -1.05 -8.72
CA LEU A 209 22.31 -1.86 -9.01
C LEU A 209 22.04 -3.06 -9.93
N ALA A 210 20.79 -3.44 -10.16
CA ALA A 210 20.45 -4.45 -11.16
C ALA A 210 20.76 -3.98 -12.58
N ASP A 211 20.79 -2.66 -12.85
CA ASP A 211 21.07 -2.09 -14.17
C ASP A 211 22.50 -2.36 -14.64
N ILE A 212 23.44 -2.44 -13.70
CA ILE A 212 24.87 -2.69 -13.97
C ILE A 212 25.29 -4.14 -13.71
N ALA A 213 24.38 -4.99 -13.20
CA ALA A 213 24.66 -6.40 -12.96
C ALA A 213 24.60 -7.20 -14.26
N GLU A 214 25.40 -8.25 -14.38
CA GLU A 214 25.12 -9.34 -15.30
C GLU A 214 23.94 -10.16 -14.71
N LEU A 215 22.82 -10.18 -15.43
CA LEU A 215 21.59 -10.84 -14.97
C LEU A 215 21.34 -12.09 -15.81
N GLN A 216 21.14 -13.20 -15.16
CA GLN A 216 20.77 -14.49 -15.76
C GLN A 216 19.57 -15.06 -15.05
N THR A 217 18.71 -15.76 -15.78
CA THR A 217 17.53 -16.44 -15.25
C THR A 217 17.56 -17.93 -15.58
N ILE A 218 16.90 -18.72 -14.74
CA ILE A 218 16.63 -20.13 -15.01
C ILE A 218 15.12 -20.34 -14.81
N PRO A 219 14.35 -20.57 -15.89
CA PRO A 219 14.77 -20.73 -17.29
C PRO A 219 15.40 -19.46 -17.87
N GLU A 220 16.25 -19.60 -18.90
CA GLU A 220 16.96 -18.49 -19.56
C GLU A 220 16.01 -17.50 -20.25
N LYS A 221 14.91 -18.04 -20.78
CA LYS A 221 13.87 -17.27 -21.45
C LYS A 221 12.50 -17.59 -20.88
N ASP A 222 11.65 -16.60 -20.90
CA ASP A 222 10.25 -16.74 -20.54
C ASP A 222 9.41 -17.34 -21.69
N ILE A 223 8.09 -17.48 -21.49
CA ILE A 223 7.18 -18.03 -22.53
C ILE A 223 7.04 -17.12 -23.75
N HIS A 224 7.41 -15.87 -23.67
CA HIS A 224 7.38 -14.89 -24.76
C HIS A 224 8.75 -14.72 -25.44
N GLY A 225 9.76 -15.46 -24.98
CA GLY A 225 11.14 -15.38 -25.50
C GLY A 225 11.96 -14.23 -24.92
N ASN A 226 11.47 -13.54 -23.91
CA ASN A 226 12.21 -12.48 -23.22
C ASN A 226 13.33 -13.07 -22.37
N SER A 227 14.48 -12.37 -22.30
CA SER A 227 15.55 -12.67 -21.36
C SER A 227 15.25 -12.06 -19.98
N GLY A 228 16.06 -12.40 -18.99
CA GLY A 228 15.99 -11.79 -17.66
C GLY A 228 16.14 -10.27 -17.62
N ASP A 229 16.56 -9.62 -18.72
CA ASP A 229 16.71 -8.16 -18.76
C ASP A 229 15.40 -7.40 -18.56
N VAL A 230 14.25 -8.01 -18.83
CA VAL A 230 12.94 -7.43 -18.54
C VAL A 230 12.72 -7.20 -17.03
N LEU A 231 13.47 -7.89 -16.17
CA LEU A 231 13.40 -7.73 -14.71
C LEU A 231 14.12 -6.48 -14.19
N ARG A 232 14.79 -5.71 -15.04
CA ARG A 232 15.48 -4.45 -14.66
C ARG A 232 14.54 -3.24 -14.64
N THR A 233 13.34 -3.38 -15.20
CA THR A 233 12.40 -2.28 -15.37
C THR A 233 11.22 -2.37 -14.41
N ASP A 234 10.68 -1.23 -14.01
CA ASP A 234 9.44 -1.09 -13.24
C ASP A 234 8.19 -0.99 -14.13
N HIS A 235 8.32 -1.18 -15.42
CA HIS A 235 7.18 -1.14 -16.34
C HIS A 235 6.34 -2.43 -16.24
N TYR A 236 5.08 -2.29 -15.91
CA TYR A 236 4.14 -3.41 -15.77
C TYR A 236 3.78 -4.12 -17.09
N ASP A 237 4.14 -3.54 -18.24
CA ASP A 237 4.03 -4.16 -19.57
C ASP A 237 5.21 -5.08 -19.91
N ARG A 238 6.25 -5.10 -19.07
CA ARG A 238 7.45 -5.93 -19.24
C ARG A 238 7.62 -6.85 -18.05
N VAL A 239 7.20 -8.08 -18.23
CA VAL A 239 7.24 -9.11 -17.18
C VAL A 239 7.99 -10.32 -17.66
N PHE A 240 8.56 -11.09 -16.74
CA PHE A 240 9.12 -12.40 -16.99
C PHE A 240 8.10 -13.45 -16.55
N GLU A 241 7.56 -14.23 -17.49
CA GLU A 241 6.55 -15.23 -17.22
C GLU A 241 7.05 -16.65 -17.48
N ASN A 242 7.01 -17.49 -16.46
CA ASN A 242 7.34 -18.91 -16.58
C ASN A 242 6.32 -19.67 -17.42
N ALA A 243 6.78 -20.73 -18.08
CA ALA A 243 5.88 -21.69 -18.75
C ALA A 243 4.89 -22.33 -17.77
N ALA A 244 3.71 -22.64 -18.24
CA ALA A 244 2.70 -23.35 -17.48
C ALA A 244 3.29 -24.64 -16.89
N GLY A 245 3.14 -24.84 -15.57
CA GLY A 245 3.69 -25.98 -14.84
C GLY A 245 5.13 -25.78 -14.32
N ASN A 246 5.86 -24.79 -14.78
CA ASN A 246 7.14 -24.41 -14.15
C ASN A 246 6.89 -23.45 -12.98
N ARG A 247 7.12 -23.93 -11.77
CA ARG A 247 6.84 -23.22 -10.52
C ARG A 247 8.05 -22.51 -9.92
N GLU A 248 9.19 -22.60 -10.56
CA GLU A 248 10.44 -22.05 -10.03
C GLU A 248 11.08 -21.07 -11.01
N LEU A 249 11.56 -19.97 -10.49
CA LEU A 249 12.39 -19.00 -11.20
C LEU A 249 13.61 -18.71 -10.35
N THR A 250 14.80 -18.92 -10.92
CA THR A 250 16.05 -18.46 -10.30
C THR A 250 16.54 -17.23 -11.03
N ILE A 251 16.84 -16.17 -10.27
CA ILE A 251 17.45 -14.93 -10.78
C ILE A 251 18.84 -14.86 -10.19
N GLN A 252 19.85 -14.77 -11.07
CA GLN A 252 21.25 -14.61 -10.67
C GLN A 252 21.75 -13.23 -11.13
N MET A 253 22.32 -12.49 -10.19
CA MET A 253 22.95 -11.21 -10.46
C MET A 253 24.42 -11.28 -10.10
N ARG A 254 25.30 -10.81 -11.00
CA ARG A 254 26.74 -10.73 -10.79
C ARG A 254 27.23 -9.32 -11.11
N TRP A 255 28.05 -8.80 -10.24
CA TRP A 255 28.73 -7.52 -10.42
C TRP A 255 30.21 -7.76 -10.67
N LYS A 256 30.81 -6.98 -11.60
CA LYS A 256 32.24 -7.03 -11.88
C LYS A 256 33.07 -6.55 -10.70
N GLU A 257 32.53 -5.61 -9.96
CA GLU A 257 33.15 -5.01 -8.79
C GLU A 257 32.34 -5.31 -7.53
N LYS A 258 32.97 -5.15 -6.38
CA LYS A 258 32.32 -5.35 -5.09
C LYS A 258 31.35 -4.20 -4.82
N ASN A 259 30.08 -4.50 -4.66
CA ASN A 259 29.02 -3.56 -4.34
C ASN A 259 28.45 -3.84 -2.96
N MET A 260 27.96 -2.80 -2.29
CA MET A 260 27.18 -2.92 -1.06
C MET A 260 25.70 -2.91 -1.43
N LEU A 261 25.01 -3.98 -1.11
CA LEU A 261 23.56 -4.10 -1.32
C LEU A 261 22.85 -3.87 0.01
N SER A 262 21.98 -2.88 0.07
CA SER A 262 21.21 -2.57 1.28
C SER A 262 19.83 -3.19 1.24
N TYR A 263 19.18 -3.17 0.07
CA TYR A 263 17.82 -3.67 -0.11
C TYR A 263 17.71 -4.45 -1.42
N LEU A 264 16.87 -5.46 -1.41
CA LEU A 264 16.39 -6.16 -2.60
C LEU A 264 14.88 -5.91 -2.71
N VAL A 265 14.46 -5.32 -3.80
CA VAL A 265 13.06 -5.09 -4.11
C VAL A 265 12.60 -6.11 -5.14
N LEU A 266 11.58 -6.91 -4.79
CA LEU A 266 10.93 -7.87 -5.67
C LEU A 266 9.53 -7.36 -5.98
N LYS A 267 9.20 -7.20 -7.26
CA LYS A 267 7.88 -6.76 -7.72
C LYS A 267 7.22 -7.84 -8.55
N GLU A 268 6.05 -8.28 -8.13
CA GLU A 268 5.20 -9.13 -8.95
C GLU A 268 4.48 -8.33 -10.04
N ALA A 269 4.16 -8.99 -11.13
CA ALA A 269 3.30 -8.44 -12.17
C ALA A 269 1.83 -8.49 -11.71
N ILE A 270 1.46 -7.69 -10.72
CA ILE A 270 0.14 -7.67 -10.09
C ILE A 270 -1.04 -7.62 -11.09
N PRO A 271 -0.98 -6.89 -12.23
CA PRO A 271 -2.05 -6.92 -13.23
C PRO A 271 -2.36 -8.33 -13.79
N TYR A 272 -1.42 -9.26 -13.66
CA TYR A 272 -1.56 -10.66 -14.08
C TYR A 272 -1.79 -11.62 -12.91
N SER A 273 -2.13 -11.13 -11.74
CA SER A 273 -2.35 -11.80 -10.47
C SER A 273 -1.10 -12.01 -9.60
N GLN A 274 -1.32 -12.23 -8.32
CA GLN A 274 -0.28 -12.64 -7.38
C GLN A 274 -0.02 -14.14 -7.49
N ARG A 275 1.25 -14.53 -7.69
CA ARG A 275 1.65 -15.91 -7.96
C ARG A 275 2.84 -16.37 -7.14
N VAL A 276 3.66 -15.47 -6.60
CA VAL A 276 4.83 -15.81 -5.79
C VAL A 276 4.38 -16.16 -4.38
N GLU A 277 4.53 -17.42 -3.98
CA GLU A 277 4.15 -17.91 -2.66
C GLU A 277 5.34 -17.97 -1.70
N LYS A 278 6.54 -18.14 -2.24
CA LYS A 278 7.76 -18.25 -1.45
C LYS A 278 8.98 -17.86 -2.26
N PHE A 279 9.92 -17.19 -1.62
CA PHE A 279 11.23 -16.92 -2.19
C PHE A 279 12.33 -17.14 -1.17
N SER A 280 13.56 -17.25 -1.63
CA SER A 280 14.75 -17.23 -0.81
C SER A 280 15.85 -16.44 -1.49
N VAL A 281 16.67 -15.75 -0.70
CA VAL A 281 17.78 -14.94 -1.18
C VAL A 281 19.09 -15.58 -0.75
N TRP A 282 20.02 -15.72 -1.69
CA TRP A 282 21.34 -16.29 -1.46
C TRP A 282 22.40 -15.31 -1.96
N TYR A 283 23.48 -15.18 -1.23
CA TYR A 283 24.64 -14.48 -1.73
C TYR A 283 25.85 -15.42 -1.80
N ALA A 284 26.76 -15.13 -2.71
CA ALA A 284 28.04 -15.81 -2.80
C ALA A 284 29.14 -14.75 -2.83
N ALA A 285 30.06 -14.82 -1.84
CA ALA A 285 31.32 -14.07 -1.91
C ALA A 285 32.21 -14.61 -3.02
N ALA A 286 33.25 -13.85 -3.40
CA ALA A 286 34.16 -14.21 -4.49
C ALA A 286 34.80 -15.60 -4.38
N GLU A 287 34.79 -16.20 -3.20
CA GLU A 287 35.34 -17.55 -2.92
C GLU A 287 34.32 -18.69 -3.16
N GLY A 288 33.15 -18.40 -3.66
CA GLY A 288 32.18 -19.40 -4.15
C GLY A 288 31.30 -20.08 -3.09
N LYS A 289 31.45 -19.74 -1.83
CA LYS A 289 30.57 -20.25 -0.77
C LYS A 289 29.24 -19.49 -0.80
N LYS A 290 28.14 -20.22 -1.02
CA LYS A 290 26.79 -19.65 -0.99
C LYS A 290 26.27 -19.64 0.44
N GLU A 291 25.73 -18.50 0.86
CA GLU A 291 25.05 -18.35 2.15
C GLU A 291 23.63 -17.86 1.93
N LYS A 292 22.69 -18.42 2.70
CA LYS A 292 21.29 -18.03 2.65
C LYS A 292 21.08 -16.80 3.52
N LEU A 293 20.40 -15.76 2.98
CA LEU A 293 20.04 -14.55 3.73
C LEU A 293 18.62 -14.67 4.31
N THR A 294 17.70 -15.32 3.61
CA THR A 294 16.31 -15.49 4.02
C THR A 294 15.67 -16.71 3.37
#